data_72c8c78c07e7a1bfbc713356a4337131
#
_entry.id   72c8c78c07e7a1bfbc713356a4337131
#
_cell.length_a   1.000
_cell.length_b   1.000
_cell.length_c   1.000
_cell.angle_alpha   90.00
_cell.angle_beta   90.00
_cell.angle_gamma   90.00
#
_symmetry.space_group_name_H-M   'P 1'
#
loop_
_entity.id
_entity.type
_entity.pdbx_description
1 polymer ?
#
loop_
_entity_poly.entity_id
_entity_poly.type
_entity_poly.pdbx_seq_one_letter_code
_entity_poly.pdbx_strand_id
1 'polypeptide(L)'
;MFKPLALLFLLLSAPLAAQPAPIAPADLLRHIRILADDSFQGRAPGSEGERLTTDYIVRELAARGLEPAGENGTWLQPLPIVETVPGASEVRWTARGVPVEIAAEDIALSGNEEVKRLTDAPVVFAGDGTRLAGVDFHGAAALVLAQAPAGSPPLRQRVRALTDAGAAAVIVVTGADVPWNLIVAGFRRGSTRLDSEPLPNIAGLMPARAAQRLLAAAGSDLGAAPAALPIRVSMEVHTDIHRFTTNNVVGRLRGSGATGENLLFLAHWDHFGFCRPEGAPDRICNGAVDNASGVAMMIEVAGGLAAGPRPPRDILFLATTAEEEGLIGAGWFAAHPTVPLGSIVAAINMDTVAIQPAGSPVAVIGRGIPALDAAIDATVAAMGRRLDNDDEAAELVQRQDGWALARAGVPAIMVGGSFSDMALLNRFLEGRYHEPNDQADGELVLDGAAEDANLSVALGRRLADPAAYRRATGGGS
;
A
#
# COMPACT_ATOMS: atom_id res chain seq x y z
N MET A 1 77.49 -33.86 -13.17
CA MET A 1 76.53 -34.21 -12.12
C MET A 1 75.58 -33.07 -11.95
N PHE A 2 74.40 -33.13 -12.61
CA PHE A 2 73.30 -32.13 -12.46
C PHE A 2 72.31 -32.66 -11.43
N LYS A 3 72.05 -31.91 -10.35
CA LYS A 3 71.00 -32.22 -9.39
C LYS A 3 69.68 -31.60 -9.88
N PRO A 4 68.57 -32.31 -9.90
CA PRO A 4 67.27 -31.69 -10.20
C PRO A 4 66.76 -30.91 -9.00
N LEU A 5 66.31 -29.65 -9.24
CA LEU A 5 65.63 -28.79 -8.29
C LEU A 5 64.15 -29.18 -8.31
N ALA A 6 63.68 -29.81 -7.24
CA ALA A 6 62.27 -30.11 -7.07
C ALA A 6 61.51 -28.83 -6.65
N LEU A 7 60.66 -28.33 -7.54
CA LEU A 7 59.76 -27.23 -7.28
C LEU A 7 58.52 -27.75 -6.51
N LEU A 8 58.43 -27.41 -5.22
CA LEU A 8 57.30 -27.75 -4.35
C LEU A 8 56.16 -26.74 -4.62
N PHE A 9 55.13 -27.16 -5.35
CA PHE A 9 53.89 -26.38 -5.49
C PHE A 9 53.07 -26.48 -4.19
N LEU A 10 53.06 -25.41 -3.37
CA LEU A 10 52.10 -25.22 -2.28
C LEU A 10 50.76 -24.90 -2.92
N LEU A 11 49.86 -25.86 -2.97
CA LEU A 11 48.43 -25.64 -3.23
C LEU A 11 47.84 -24.91 -2.01
N LEU A 12 47.70 -23.57 -2.08
CA LEU A 12 46.92 -22.79 -1.15
C LEU A 12 45.45 -23.14 -1.42
N SER A 13 44.89 -24.07 -0.63
CA SER A 13 43.44 -24.25 -0.55
C SER A 13 42.81 -22.97 0.07
N ALA A 14 42.14 -22.16 -0.78
CA ALA A 14 41.29 -21.11 -0.30
C ALA A 14 40.21 -21.73 0.63
N PRO A 15 39.97 -21.16 1.82
CA PRO A 15 38.90 -21.65 2.68
C PRO A 15 37.59 -21.58 1.90
N LEU A 16 36.86 -22.68 1.81
CA LEU A 16 35.49 -22.71 1.33
C LEU A 16 34.71 -21.79 2.27
N ALA A 17 34.23 -20.65 1.77
CA ALA A 17 33.39 -19.77 2.55
C ALA A 17 32.16 -20.60 3.01
N ALA A 18 31.98 -20.73 4.32
CA ALA A 18 30.84 -21.43 4.88
C ALA A 18 29.56 -20.75 4.34
N GLN A 19 28.63 -21.54 3.85
CA GLN A 19 27.34 -20.99 3.45
C GLN A 19 26.67 -20.39 4.71
N PRO A 20 26.01 -19.22 4.57
CA PRO A 20 25.24 -18.65 5.68
C PRO A 20 24.24 -19.68 6.21
N ALA A 21 24.04 -19.72 7.51
CA ALA A 21 22.99 -20.54 8.10
C ALA A 21 21.62 -20.13 7.53
N PRO A 22 20.73 -21.09 7.28
CA PRO A 22 19.38 -20.76 6.84
C PRO A 22 18.64 -19.97 7.92
N ILE A 23 17.77 -19.05 7.49
CA ILE A 23 16.88 -18.28 8.37
C ILE A 23 15.95 -19.26 9.09
N ALA A 24 15.88 -19.16 10.40
CA ALA A 24 15.05 -20.02 11.24
C ALA A 24 13.78 -19.27 11.75
N PRO A 25 12.72 -19.98 12.15
CA PRO A 25 11.52 -19.37 12.74
C PRO A 25 11.81 -18.42 13.91
N ALA A 26 12.81 -18.76 14.73
CA ALA A 26 13.20 -17.96 15.89
C ALA A 26 13.79 -16.58 15.50
N ASP A 27 14.42 -16.48 14.33
CA ASP A 27 14.98 -15.22 13.83
C ASP A 27 13.85 -14.26 13.48
N LEU A 28 12.82 -14.74 12.78
CA LEU A 28 11.62 -13.97 12.46
C LEU A 28 10.84 -13.58 13.71
N LEU A 29 10.61 -14.54 14.63
CA LEU A 29 9.86 -14.28 15.85
C LEU A 29 10.48 -13.18 16.71
N ARG A 30 11.79 -13.09 16.74
CA ARG A 30 12.53 -12.06 17.49
C ARG A 30 12.14 -10.65 17.01
N HIS A 31 12.06 -10.44 15.70
CA HIS A 31 11.66 -9.15 15.11
C HIS A 31 10.17 -8.88 15.29
N ILE A 32 9.32 -9.89 15.03
CA ILE A 32 7.86 -9.76 15.15
C ILE A 32 7.49 -9.37 16.58
N ARG A 33 8.05 -10.02 17.60
CA ARG A 33 7.80 -9.69 19.01
C ARG A 33 8.17 -8.28 19.40
N ILE A 34 9.18 -7.69 18.78
CA ILE A 34 9.59 -6.31 19.03
C ILE A 34 8.65 -5.35 18.31
N LEU A 35 8.39 -5.58 17.02
CA LEU A 35 7.58 -4.71 16.19
C LEU A 35 6.10 -4.72 16.59
N ALA A 36 5.57 -5.86 17.03
CA ALA A 36 4.19 -6.04 17.47
C ALA A 36 4.02 -5.93 19.00
N ASP A 37 5.01 -5.35 19.72
CA ASP A 37 4.87 -5.04 21.14
C ASP A 37 4.07 -3.75 21.35
N ASP A 38 3.25 -3.69 22.38
CA ASP A 38 2.42 -2.52 22.73
C ASP A 38 3.22 -1.23 22.85
N SER A 39 4.51 -1.30 23.20
CA SER A 39 5.40 -0.13 23.26
C SER A 39 5.60 0.54 21.91
N PHE A 40 5.39 -0.18 20.80
CA PHE A 40 5.39 0.35 19.44
C PHE A 40 4.04 0.94 19.02
N GLN A 41 3.04 0.93 19.91
CA GLN A 41 1.75 1.59 19.76
C GLN A 41 1.04 1.27 18.44
N GLY A 42 1.22 0.05 17.92
CA GLY A 42 0.62 -0.39 16.67
C GLY A 42 1.09 0.37 15.43
N ARG A 43 2.23 1.05 15.48
CA ARG A 43 3.01 1.61 14.36
C ARG A 43 2.24 2.53 13.41
N ALA A 44 1.28 3.33 13.92
CA ALA A 44 0.57 4.28 13.05
C ALA A 44 1.52 5.36 12.50
N PRO A 45 1.38 5.76 11.22
CA PRO A 45 2.12 6.87 10.65
C PRO A 45 1.96 8.17 11.45
N GLY A 46 3.04 8.97 11.58
CA GLY A 46 3.05 10.21 12.35
C GLY A 46 3.07 10.05 13.86
N SER A 47 3.15 8.82 14.39
CA SER A 47 3.12 8.52 15.82
C SER A 47 4.52 8.26 16.42
N GLU A 48 4.58 8.13 17.75
CA GLU A 48 5.79 7.62 18.41
C GLU A 48 6.10 6.18 17.98
N GLY A 49 5.06 5.39 17.64
CA GLY A 49 5.21 4.05 17.08
C GLY A 49 5.97 4.05 15.76
N GLU A 50 5.72 5.01 14.85
CA GLU A 50 6.53 5.20 13.65
C GLU A 50 8.00 5.40 14.00
N ARG A 51 8.30 6.36 14.89
CA ARG A 51 9.68 6.68 15.25
C ARG A 51 10.43 5.44 15.77
N LEU A 52 9.82 4.71 16.69
CA LEU A 52 10.40 3.48 17.22
C LEU A 52 10.62 2.42 16.15
N THR A 53 9.67 2.27 15.24
CA THR A 53 9.70 1.29 14.15
C THR A 53 10.78 1.64 13.12
N THR A 54 10.82 2.87 12.65
CA THR A 54 11.83 3.32 11.67
C THR A 54 13.23 3.26 12.25
N ASP A 55 13.42 3.69 13.51
CA ASP A 55 14.69 3.57 14.23
C ASP A 55 15.13 2.09 14.38
N TYR A 56 14.18 1.19 14.64
CA TYR A 56 14.45 -0.24 14.72
C TYR A 56 14.90 -0.81 13.37
N ILE A 57 14.16 -0.54 12.30
CA ILE A 57 14.47 -1.03 10.96
C ILE A 57 15.84 -0.52 10.51
N VAL A 58 16.11 0.78 10.67
CA VAL A 58 17.39 1.39 10.33
C VAL A 58 18.55 0.70 11.08
N ARG A 59 18.41 0.50 12.38
CA ARG A 59 19.42 -0.18 13.20
C ARG A 59 19.68 -1.60 12.72
N GLU A 60 18.64 -2.37 12.44
CA GLU A 60 18.74 -3.76 12.01
C GLU A 60 19.37 -3.90 10.61
N LEU A 61 19.01 -3.02 9.67
CA LEU A 61 19.60 -2.99 8.33
C LEU A 61 21.07 -2.53 8.38
N ALA A 62 21.39 -1.50 9.16
CA ALA A 62 22.76 -1.02 9.35
C ALA A 62 23.67 -2.08 10.00
N ALA A 63 23.15 -2.82 10.99
CA ALA A 63 23.89 -3.91 11.65
C ALA A 63 24.24 -5.06 10.69
N ARG A 64 23.48 -5.20 9.60
CA ARG A 64 23.73 -6.17 8.52
C ARG A 64 24.61 -5.61 7.40
N GLY A 65 25.17 -4.40 7.60
CA GLY A 65 26.12 -3.77 6.65
C GLY A 65 25.47 -3.11 5.45
N LEU A 66 24.17 -2.82 5.50
CA LEU A 66 23.51 -2.00 4.49
C LEU A 66 23.90 -0.53 4.66
N GLU A 67 23.79 0.23 3.58
CA GLU A 67 24.04 1.66 3.53
C GLU A 67 22.70 2.42 3.39
N PRO A 68 22.62 3.70 3.86
CA PRO A 68 21.45 4.53 3.62
C PRO A 68 21.23 4.77 2.12
N ALA A 69 19.98 4.71 1.69
CA ALA A 69 19.58 4.93 0.29
C ALA A 69 18.28 5.74 0.15
N GLY A 70 17.86 6.41 1.20
CA GLY A 70 16.77 7.38 1.21
C GLY A 70 17.17 8.74 0.64
N GLU A 71 16.38 9.76 0.92
CA GLU A 71 16.66 11.11 0.41
C GLU A 71 17.95 11.70 1.00
N ASN A 72 18.68 12.43 0.17
CA ASN A 72 19.91 13.14 0.56
C ASN A 72 20.94 12.25 1.24
N GLY A 73 20.98 10.96 0.94
CA GLY A 73 21.93 10.00 1.52
C GLY A 73 21.57 9.59 2.95
N THR A 74 20.34 9.81 3.40
CA THR A 74 19.80 9.32 4.67
C THR A 74 19.13 7.95 4.50
N TRP A 75 18.61 7.39 5.60
CA TRP A 75 17.79 6.19 5.56
C TRP A 75 16.32 6.47 5.23
N LEU A 76 15.90 7.72 5.37
CA LEU A 76 14.51 8.11 5.31
C LEU A 76 14.16 8.75 3.97
N GLN A 77 12.95 8.49 3.51
CA GLN A 77 12.29 9.20 2.43
C GLN A 77 11.00 9.79 2.99
N PRO A 78 11.00 11.10 3.34
CA PRO A 78 9.84 11.74 3.94
C PRO A 78 8.74 11.97 2.91
N LEU A 79 7.48 11.86 3.34
CA LEU A 79 6.32 12.22 2.55
C LEU A 79 5.29 12.98 3.40
N PRO A 80 4.68 14.04 2.82
CA PRO A 80 3.70 14.85 3.53
C PRO A 80 2.32 14.17 3.48
N ILE A 81 1.74 13.97 4.65
CA ILE A 81 0.41 13.36 4.82
C ILE A 81 -0.55 14.39 5.40
N VAL A 82 -1.79 14.33 4.93
CA VAL A 82 -2.92 14.98 5.59
C VAL A 82 -3.99 13.95 5.91
N GLU A 83 -4.38 13.93 7.14
CA GLU A 83 -5.52 13.20 7.66
C GLU A 83 -6.69 14.17 7.85
N THR A 84 -7.88 13.77 7.42
CA THR A 84 -9.09 14.59 7.53
C THR A 84 -10.20 13.75 8.16
N VAL A 85 -10.78 14.25 9.27
CA VAL A 85 -11.91 13.61 9.93
C VAL A 85 -13.13 14.54 9.84
N PRO A 86 -14.23 14.10 9.21
CA PRO A 86 -15.45 14.89 9.09
C PRO A 86 -16.03 15.24 10.44
N GLY A 87 -16.25 16.54 10.67
CA GLY A 87 -16.92 17.09 11.86
C GLY A 87 -18.40 17.40 11.61
N ALA A 88 -18.92 18.37 12.35
CA ALA A 88 -20.30 18.84 12.18
C ALA A 88 -20.48 19.55 10.83
N SER A 89 -21.67 19.44 10.26
CA SER A 89 -22.00 20.18 9.06
C SER A 89 -23.45 20.66 9.10
N GLU A 90 -23.68 21.88 8.59
CA GLU A 90 -25.02 22.44 8.37
C GLU A 90 -25.25 22.63 6.86
N VAL A 91 -26.39 22.19 6.38
CA VAL A 91 -26.72 22.28 4.94
C VAL A 91 -28.15 22.77 4.77
N ARG A 92 -28.34 23.76 3.91
CA ARG A 92 -29.65 24.29 3.54
C ARG A 92 -29.81 24.28 2.03
N TRP A 93 -30.87 23.63 1.58
CA TRP A 93 -31.22 23.50 0.16
C TRP A 93 -32.46 24.29 -0.15
N THR A 94 -32.48 24.96 -1.31
CA THR A 94 -33.70 25.57 -1.86
C THR A 94 -33.85 25.19 -3.31
N ALA A 95 -35.07 24.83 -3.71
CA ALA A 95 -35.41 24.60 -5.11
C ALA A 95 -36.45 25.63 -5.55
N ARG A 96 -36.14 26.42 -6.56
CA ARG A 96 -37.01 27.52 -7.04
C ARG A 96 -37.42 28.48 -5.91
N GLY A 97 -36.52 28.71 -4.94
CA GLY A 97 -36.75 29.57 -3.76
C GLY A 97 -37.54 28.92 -2.61
N VAL A 98 -37.90 27.64 -2.73
CA VAL A 98 -38.60 26.88 -1.67
C VAL A 98 -37.60 25.97 -0.97
N PRO A 99 -37.57 25.95 0.37
CA PRO A 99 -36.74 25.03 1.12
C PRO A 99 -37.03 23.57 0.76
N VAL A 100 -35.93 22.77 0.65
CA VAL A 100 -36.01 21.32 0.46
C VAL A 100 -35.31 20.64 1.64
N GLU A 101 -36.07 19.91 2.43
CA GLU A 101 -35.56 19.22 3.60
C GLU A 101 -34.85 17.93 3.21
N ILE A 102 -33.55 17.85 3.55
CA ILE A 102 -32.75 16.65 3.52
C ILE A 102 -32.33 16.35 4.95
N ALA A 103 -32.58 15.13 5.41
CA ALA A 103 -32.24 14.73 6.76
C ALA A 103 -30.72 14.79 6.97
N ALA A 104 -30.27 15.24 8.15
CA ALA A 104 -28.85 15.38 8.43
C ALA A 104 -28.08 14.05 8.34
N GLU A 105 -28.75 12.94 8.62
CA GLU A 105 -28.19 11.59 8.46
C GLU A 105 -28.09 11.14 6.99
N ASP A 106 -28.72 11.83 6.05
CA ASP A 106 -28.71 11.52 4.61
C ASP A 106 -27.64 12.31 3.84
N ILE A 107 -26.76 13.00 4.54
CA ILE A 107 -25.60 13.67 3.94
C ILE A 107 -24.39 13.56 4.86
N ALA A 108 -23.23 13.37 4.30
CA ALA A 108 -21.96 13.41 5.00
C ALA A 108 -20.99 14.29 4.21
N LEU A 109 -20.34 15.24 4.88
CA LEU A 109 -19.47 16.24 4.24
C LEU A 109 -18.12 16.33 4.97
N SER A 110 -17.06 16.62 4.17
CA SER A 110 -15.73 16.96 4.68
C SER A 110 -15.17 18.10 3.85
N GLY A 111 -14.52 19.05 4.49
CA GLY A 111 -13.85 20.17 3.84
C GLY A 111 -12.35 19.91 3.65
N ASN A 112 -11.71 20.70 2.78
CA ASN A 112 -10.26 20.75 2.66
C ASN A 112 -9.61 21.79 3.60
N GLU A 113 -10.40 22.46 4.41
CA GLU A 113 -10.03 23.39 5.46
C GLU A 113 -10.87 23.09 6.73
N GLU A 114 -10.38 23.49 7.91
CA GLU A 114 -11.07 23.23 9.20
C GLU A 114 -12.51 23.72 9.20
N VAL A 115 -12.78 24.85 8.56
CA VAL A 115 -14.14 25.37 8.35
C VAL A 115 -14.29 25.83 6.92
N LYS A 116 -15.16 25.17 6.17
CA LYS A 116 -15.46 25.55 4.79
C LYS A 116 -16.90 26.00 4.66
N ARG A 117 -17.10 27.18 4.03
CA ARG A 117 -18.44 27.74 3.78
C ARG A 117 -18.70 27.86 2.30
N LEU A 118 -19.91 27.51 1.92
CA LEU A 118 -20.47 27.72 0.60
C LEU A 118 -21.81 28.41 0.76
N THR A 119 -21.98 29.59 0.16
CA THR A 119 -23.17 30.41 0.35
C THR A 119 -23.93 30.55 -0.96
N ASP A 120 -25.20 30.16 -0.95
CA ASP A 120 -26.13 30.28 -2.09
C ASP A 120 -25.54 29.82 -3.41
N ALA A 121 -24.81 28.72 -3.41
CA ALA A 121 -24.15 28.17 -4.58
C ALA A 121 -25.16 27.47 -5.51
N PRO A 122 -24.96 27.53 -6.83
CA PRO A 122 -25.74 26.74 -7.78
C PRO A 122 -25.47 25.25 -7.59
N VAL A 123 -26.48 24.44 -7.87
CA VAL A 123 -26.34 22.97 -7.89
C VAL A 123 -26.38 22.47 -9.33
N VAL A 124 -25.43 21.60 -9.66
CA VAL A 124 -25.31 20.98 -10.97
C VAL A 124 -25.39 19.47 -10.82
N PHE A 125 -26.29 18.83 -11.55
CA PHE A 125 -26.29 17.38 -11.67
C PHE A 125 -25.29 16.97 -12.77
N ALA A 126 -24.30 16.20 -12.41
CA ALA A 126 -23.23 15.75 -13.32
C ALA A 126 -23.49 14.36 -13.93
N GLY A 127 -24.66 13.75 -13.65
CA GLY A 127 -24.95 12.38 -14.06
C GLY A 127 -23.90 11.42 -13.49
N ASP A 128 -23.39 10.53 -14.31
CA ASP A 128 -22.30 9.62 -13.96
C ASP A 128 -20.90 10.28 -13.99
N GLY A 129 -20.81 11.56 -14.33
CA GLY A 129 -19.54 12.29 -14.39
C GLY A 129 -18.67 11.98 -15.62
N THR A 130 -19.18 11.28 -16.62
CA THR A 130 -18.41 10.94 -17.84
C THR A 130 -18.62 11.95 -18.97
N ARG A 131 -19.69 12.75 -18.94
CA ARG A 131 -20.07 13.72 -19.96
C ARG A 131 -20.22 15.11 -19.37
N LEU A 132 -19.12 15.83 -19.20
CA LEU A 132 -19.08 17.15 -18.56
C LEU A 132 -19.09 18.32 -19.56
N ALA A 133 -18.89 18.06 -20.84
CA ALA A 133 -18.79 19.09 -21.88
C ALA A 133 -20.07 19.93 -21.99
N GLY A 134 -19.92 21.26 -22.02
CA GLY A 134 -21.05 22.20 -22.15
C GLY A 134 -21.81 22.49 -20.85
N VAL A 135 -21.36 21.97 -19.72
CA VAL A 135 -21.93 22.23 -18.39
C VAL A 135 -20.92 23.06 -17.58
N ASP A 136 -21.39 24.14 -16.97
CA ASP A 136 -20.56 24.99 -16.10
C ASP A 136 -20.64 24.49 -14.65
N PHE A 137 -19.50 24.11 -14.10
CA PHE A 137 -19.35 23.64 -12.72
C PHE A 137 -18.71 24.69 -11.80
N HIS A 138 -18.27 25.82 -12.35
CA HIS A 138 -17.51 26.82 -11.58
C HIS A 138 -18.36 27.37 -10.39
N GLY A 139 -17.82 27.20 -9.19
CA GLY A 139 -18.47 27.61 -7.94
C GLY A 139 -19.72 26.80 -7.56
N ALA A 140 -20.04 25.75 -8.29
CA ALA A 140 -21.23 24.92 -8.06
C ALA A 140 -20.99 23.80 -7.06
N ALA A 141 -22.07 23.32 -6.44
CA ALA A 141 -22.11 21.99 -5.81
C ALA A 141 -22.54 20.96 -6.87
N ALA A 142 -21.61 20.08 -7.26
CA ALA A 142 -21.85 19.04 -8.23
C ALA A 142 -22.38 17.77 -7.56
N LEU A 143 -23.49 17.22 -8.05
CA LEU A 143 -24.01 15.90 -7.67
C LEU A 143 -23.59 14.90 -8.73
N VAL A 144 -22.81 13.87 -8.36
CA VAL A 144 -22.31 12.84 -9.29
C VAL A 144 -22.68 11.45 -8.80
N LEU A 145 -23.15 10.60 -9.71
CA LEU A 145 -23.48 9.21 -9.37
C LEU A 145 -22.20 8.39 -9.11
N ALA A 146 -22.19 7.60 -8.05
CA ALA A 146 -21.11 6.66 -7.76
C ALA A 146 -20.95 5.64 -8.89
N GLN A 147 -22.07 5.09 -9.36
CA GLN A 147 -22.10 4.12 -10.45
C GLN A 147 -21.94 4.80 -11.81
N ALA A 148 -21.28 4.10 -12.73
CA ALA A 148 -21.12 4.49 -14.12
C ALA A 148 -21.06 3.23 -15.00
N PRO A 149 -21.33 3.33 -16.32
CA PRO A 149 -21.22 2.22 -17.25
C PRO A 149 -19.84 1.54 -17.22
N ALA A 150 -19.80 0.26 -17.56
CA ALA A 150 -18.54 -0.47 -17.68
C ALA A 150 -17.57 0.23 -18.64
N GLY A 151 -16.30 0.27 -18.31
CA GLY A 151 -15.27 0.99 -19.06
C GLY A 151 -15.18 2.49 -18.79
N SER A 152 -16.02 3.05 -17.90
CA SER A 152 -15.93 4.45 -17.48
C SER A 152 -14.69 4.65 -16.58
N PRO A 153 -14.14 5.90 -16.52
CA PRO A 153 -13.10 6.22 -15.56
C PRO A 153 -13.53 5.92 -14.12
N PRO A 154 -12.64 5.47 -13.24
CA PRO A 154 -12.92 5.24 -11.83
C PRO A 154 -13.54 6.49 -11.17
N LEU A 155 -14.36 6.30 -10.13
CA LEU A 155 -15.05 7.38 -9.42
C LEU A 155 -14.09 8.50 -9.00
N ARG A 156 -12.93 8.16 -8.46
CA ARG A 156 -11.89 9.14 -8.05
C ARG A 156 -11.47 10.07 -9.21
N GLN A 157 -11.30 9.53 -10.41
CA GLN A 157 -10.97 10.34 -11.59
C GLN A 157 -12.13 11.23 -12.02
N ARG A 158 -13.37 10.75 -11.92
CA ARG A 158 -14.59 11.53 -12.25
C ARG A 158 -14.80 12.67 -11.24
N VAL A 159 -14.57 12.41 -9.95
CA VAL A 159 -14.59 13.45 -8.89
C VAL A 159 -13.50 14.49 -9.15
N ARG A 160 -12.29 14.05 -9.49
CA ARG A 160 -11.20 14.96 -9.84
C ARG A 160 -11.54 15.85 -11.04
N ALA A 161 -12.10 15.28 -12.09
CA ALA A 161 -12.50 16.05 -13.27
C ALA A 161 -13.53 17.17 -12.95
N LEU A 162 -14.44 16.93 -12.01
CA LEU A 162 -15.39 17.95 -11.51
C LEU A 162 -14.67 19.03 -10.69
N THR A 163 -13.70 18.63 -9.86
CA THR A 163 -12.86 19.57 -9.10
C THR A 163 -12.05 20.46 -10.02
N ASP A 164 -11.40 19.86 -11.03
CA ASP A 164 -10.60 20.56 -12.04
C ASP A 164 -11.49 21.49 -12.92
N ALA A 165 -12.79 21.16 -13.09
CA ALA A 165 -13.78 22.02 -13.72
C ALA A 165 -14.30 23.16 -12.81
N GLY A 166 -13.77 23.30 -11.61
CA GLY A 166 -14.06 24.40 -10.70
C GLY A 166 -15.25 24.20 -9.78
N ALA A 167 -15.74 22.96 -9.59
CA ALA A 167 -16.79 22.68 -8.62
C ALA A 167 -16.34 23.05 -7.21
N ALA A 168 -17.15 23.84 -6.49
CA ALA A 168 -16.88 24.24 -5.11
C ALA A 168 -17.20 23.13 -4.10
N ALA A 169 -18.10 22.23 -4.45
CA ALA A 169 -18.38 20.99 -3.72
C ALA A 169 -18.64 19.85 -4.70
N VAL A 170 -18.19 18.63 -4.37
CA VAL A 170 -18.53 17.42 -5.13
C VAL A 170 -19.18 16.43 -4.17
N ILE A 171 -20.45 16.12 -4.40
CA ILE A 171 -21.24 15.20 -3.59
C ILE A 171 -21.53 13.95 -4.41
N VAL A 172 -21.02 12.82 -3.97
CA VAL A 172 -21.23 11.53 -4.61
C VAL A 172 -22.56 10.95 -4.15
N VAL A 173 -23.41 10.65 -5.12
CA VAL A 173 -24.70 9.98 -4.89
C VAL A 173 -24.48 8.48 -4.94
N THR A 174 -24.64 7.82 -3.78
CA THR A 174 -24.40 6.38 -3.63
C THR A 174 -25.62 5.56 -4.06
N GLY A 175 -25.37 4.38 -4.67
CA GLY A 175 -26.41 3.40 -4.99
C GLY A 175 -27.01 2.72 -3.76
N ALA A 176 -27.92 1.77 -4.00
CA ALA A 176 -28.55 0.96 -2.94
C ALA A 176 -27.82 -0.35 -2.67
N ASP A 177 -26.78 -0.65 -3.42
CA ASP A 177 -26.03 -1.92 -3.41
C ASP A 177 -25.28 -2.11 -2.09
N VAL A 178 -24.83 -1.02 -1.48
CA VAL A 178 -24.20 -1.03 -0.16
C VAL A 178 -25.07 -0.24 0.81
N PRO A 179 -25.37 -0.76 2.00
CA PRO A 179 -26.15 -0.05 3.00
C PRO A 179 -25.53 1.31 3.37
N TRP A 180 -26.35 2.37 3.36
CA TRP A 180 -25.90 3.74 3.62
C TRP A 180 -25.18 3.92 4.96
N ASN A 181 -25.64 3.23 6.00
CA ASN A 181 -25.00 3.29 7.32
C ASN A 181 -23.55 2.79 7.31
N LEU A 182 -23.22 1.81 6.47
CA LEU A 182 -21.84 1.33 6.33
C LEU A 182 -20.98 2.35 5.56
N ILE A 183 -21.54 2.91 4.47
CA ILE A 183 -20.84 3.93 3.67
C ILE A 183 -20.53 5.16 4.54
N VAL A 184 -21.52 5.68 5.27
CA VAL A 184 -21.34 6.88 6.08
C VAL A 184 -20.44 6.63 7.28
N ALA A 185 -20.48 5.43 7.87
CA ALA A 185 -19.57 5.05 8.93
C ALA A 185 -18.11 5.02 8.43
N GLY A 186 -17.88 4.50 7.23
CA GLY A 186 -16.56 4.57 6.57
C GLY A 186 -16.10 6.01 6.34
N PHE A 187 -16.95 6.85 5.77
CA PHE A 187 -16.63 8.26 5.52
C PHE A 187 -16.31 9.06 6.79
N ARG A 188 -17.04 8.80 7.87
CA ARG A 188 -16.87 9.49 9.18
C ARG A 188 -15.58 9.08 9.90
N ARG A 189 -14.98 7.95 9.56
CA ARG A 189 -13.64 7.60 10.09
C ARG A 189 -12.56 8.53 9.59
N GLY A 190 -12.84 9.26 8.51
CA GLY A 190 -11.87 10.14 7.89
C GLY A 190 -11.13 9.49 6.72
N SER A 191 -10.13 10.19 6.24
CA SER A 191 -9.26 9.69 5.16
C SER A 191 -7.86 10.24 5.33
N THR A 192 -6.89 9.42 5.00
CA THR A 192 -5.47 9.75 4.93
C THR A 192 -5.04 9.81 3.48
N ARG A 193 -4.19 10.75 3.11
CA ARG A 193 -3.70 10.94 1.74
C ARG A 193 -2.45 11.80 1.72
N LEU A 194 -1.79 11.87 0.56
CA LEU A 194 -0.75 12.88 0.36
C LEU A 194 -1.33 14.29 0.44
N ASP A 195 -0.65 15.19 1.16
CA ASP A 195 -1.09 16.61 1.30
C ASP A 195 -1.06 17.35 -0.05
N SER A 196 -0.27 16.86 -1.01
CA SER A 196 -0.20 17.38 -2.38
C SER A 196 -1.37 16.95 -3.28
N GLU A 197 -2.19 15.98 -2.86
CA GLU A 197 -3.32 15.54 -3.68
C GLU A 197 -4.46 16.57 -3.66
N PRO A 198 -4.88 17.06 -4.85
CA PRO A 198 -5.99 18.00 -4.93
C PRO A 198 -7.30 17.33 -4.49
N LEU A 199 -8.03 18.01 -3.62
CA LEU A 199 -9.38 17.65 -3.20
C LEU A 199 -10.39 18.70 -3.62
N PRO A 200 -11.69 18.33 -3.75
CA PRO A 200 -12.77 19.30 -3.72
C PRO A 200 -12.69 20.17 -2.46
N ASN A 201 -13.07 21.43 -2.57
CA ASN A 201 -13.18 22.29 -1.37
C ASN A 201 -14.12 21.69 -0.32
N ILE A 202 -15.21 21.07 -0.79
CA ILE A 202 -16.12 20.22 0.02
C ILE A 202 -16.32 18.91 -0.75
N ALA A 203 -15.99 17.80 -0.12
CA ALA A 203 -16.32 16.45 -0.56
C ALA A 203 -17.52 15.94 0.22
N GLY A 204 -18.43 15.21 -0.45
CA GLY A 204 -19.61 14.71 0.23
C GLY A 204 -20.13 13.42 -0.32
N LEU A 205 -20.96 12.75 0.49
CA LEU A 205 -21.74 11.57 0.14
C LEU A 205 -23.22 11.83 0.44
N MET A 206 -24.09 11.27 -0.41
CA MET A 206 -25.55 11.35 -0.25
C MET A 206 -26.16 10.04 -0.77
N PRO A 207 -27.15 9.41 -0.09
CA PRO A 207 -27.83 8.25 -0.63
C PRO A 207 -28.78 8.64 -1.76
N ALA A 208 -29.00 7.73 -2.70
CA ALA A 208 -29.87 7.96 -3.86
C ALA A 208 -31.25 8.52 -3.48
N ARG A 209 -31.84 8.06 -2.37
CA ARG A 209 -33.16 8.58 -1.91
C ARG A 209 -33.17 10.06 -1.60
N ALA A 210 -32.08 10.61 -1.05
CA ALA A 210 -31.97 12.02 -0.76
C ALA A 210 -31.72 12.84 -2.04
N ALA A 211 -30.87 12.36 -2.93
CA ALA A 211 -30.65 12.95 -4.24
C ALA A 211 -31.94 12.97 -5.08
N GLN A 212 -32.72 11.88 -5.10
CA GLN A 212 -34.02 11.82 -5.78
C GLN A 212 -34.97 12.90 -5.27
N ARG A 213 -35.01 13.14 -3.95
CA ARG A 213 -35.86 14.20 -3.36
C ARG A 213 -35.44 15.58 -3.85
N LEU A 214 -34.15 15.88 -3.90
CA LEU A 214 -33.61 17.15 -4.43
C LEU A 214 -33.94 17.30 -5.93
N LEU A 215 -33.66 16.28 -6.72
CA LEU A 215 -33.92 16.28 -8.19
C LEU A 215 -35.39 16.43 -8.51
N ALA A 216 -36.28 15.73 -7.79
CA ALA A 216 -37.72 15.85 -7.95
C ALA A 216 -38.23 17.26 -7.68
N ALA A 217 -37.71 17.95 -6.63
CA ALA A 217 -38.04 19.34 -6.35
C ALA A 217 -37.59 20.31 -7.47
N ALA A 218 -36.57 19.90 -8.25
CA ALA A 218 -36.12 20.61 -9.45
C ALA A 218 -36.89 20.24 -10.72
N GLY A 219 -37.72 19.20 -10.68
CA GLY A 219 -38.38 18.62 -11.86
C GLY A 219 -37.48 17.73 -12.70
N SER A 220 -36.50 17.06 -12.05
CA SER A 220 -35.49 16.18 -12.65
C SER A 220 -35.46 14.83 -11.92
N ASP A 221 -34.63 13.90 -12.40
CA ASP A 221 -34.41 12.58 -11.79
C ASP A 221 -32.95 12.10 -11.97
N LEU A 222 -32.59 10.94 -11.41
CA LEU A 222 -31.24 10.36 -11.48
C LEU A 222 -30.83 9.90 -12.89
N GLY A 223 -31.77 9.72 -13.81
CA GLY A 223 -31.54 9.35 -15.22
C GLY A 223 -31.32 10.56 -16.13
N ALA A 224 -31.46 11.78 -15.60
CA ALA A 224 -31.35 13.00 -16.39
C ALA A 224 -29.92 13.21 -16.93
N ALA A 225 -29.81 13.92 -18.04
CA ALA A 225 -28.52 14.38 -18.55
C ALA A 225 -27.88 15.42 -17.59
N PRO A 226 -26.54 15.56 -17.59
CA PRO A 226 -25.86 16.60 -16.83
C PRO A 226 -26.41 18.00 -17.15
N ALA A 227 -26.80 18.74 -16.10
CA ALA A 227 -27.40 20.08 -16.25
C ALA A 227 -27.36 20.86 -14.93
N ALA A 228 -27.32 22.19 -15.03
CA ALA A 228 -27.63 23.07 -13.92
C ALA A 228 -29.09 22.90 -13.47
N LEU A 229 -29.29 22.84 -12.16
CA LEU A 229 -30.61 22.67 -11.58
C LEU A 229 -31.10 23.98 -11.00
N PRO A 230 -32.43 24.21 -10.93
CA PRO A 230 -33.01 25.35 -10.23
C PRO A 230 -32.93 25.13 -8.70
N ILE A 231 -31.78 24.74 -8.21
CA ILE A 231 -31.45 24.47 -6.80
C ILE A 231 -30.29 25.35 -6.38
N ARG A 232 -30.36 25.87 -5.15
CA ARG A 232 -29.29 26.57 -4.47
C ARG A 232 -28.96 25.87 -3.17
N VAL A 233 -27.71 25.93 -2.75
CA VAL A 233 -27.25 25.32 -1.50
C VAL A 233 -26.33 26.26 -0.73
N SER A 234 -26.54 26.29 0.59
CA SER A 234 -25.58 26.86 1.53
C SER A 234 -25.11 25.78 2.49
N MET A 235 -23.81 25.70 2.70
CA MET A 235 -23.16 24.70 3.56
C MET A 235 -22.16 25.38 4.49
N GLU A 236 -22.10 24.91 5.72
CA GLU A 236 -20.99 25.14 6.64
C GLU A 236 -20.47 23.76 7.07
N VAL A 237 -19.21 23.47 6.79
CA VAL A 237 -18.61 22.15 6.99
C VAL A 237 -17.39 22.31 7.88
N HIS A 238 -17.37 21.60 9.00
CA HIS A 238 -16.24 21.50 9.89
C HIS A 238 -15.50 20.18 9.62
N THR A 239 -14.18 20.22 9.67
CA THR A 239 -13.32 19.07 9.42
C THR A 239 -12.10 19.17 10.32
N ASP A 240 -11.81 18.14 11.08
CA ASP A 240 -10.55 18.06 11.80
C ASP A 240 -9.46 17.68 10.79
N ILE A 241 -8.40 18.48 10.74
CA ILE A 241 -7.32 18.32 9.77
C ILE A 241 -5.99 18.20 10.51
N HIS A 242 -5.35 17.07 10.35
CA HIS A 242 -4.03 16.82 10.90
C HIS A 242 -3.02 16.64 9.75
N ARG A 243 -1.97 17.49 9.73
CA ARG A 243 -0.88 17.41 8.77
C ARG A 243 0.39 16.98 9.47
N PHE A 244 1.04 15.98 8.90
CA PHE A 244 2.30 15.46 9.44
C PHE A 244 3.17 14.92 8.31
N THR A 245 4.41 14.60 8.64
CA THR A 245 5.33 13.91 7.73
C THR A 245 5.55 12.51 8.28
N THR A 246 5.44 11.51 7.42
CA THR A 246 5.83 10.13 7.69
C THR A 246 6.96 9.71 6.76
N ASN A 247 7.54 8.53 6.96
CA ASN A 247 8.76 8.15 6.28
C ASN A 247 8.73 6.73 5.75
N ASN A 248 9.09 6.55 4.48
CA ASN A 248 9.65 5.29 4.04
C ASN A 248 11.08 5.15 4.57
N VAL A 249 11.52 3.92 4.87
CA VAL A 249 12.92 3.61 5.16
C VAL A 249 13.54 2.91 3.95
N VAL A 250 14.69 3.41 3.48
CA VAL A 250 15.37 2.85 2.30
C VAL A 250 16.81 2.51 2.64
N GLY A 251 17.13 1.21 2.60
CA GLY A 251 18.47 0.68 2.73
C GLY A 251 19.00 0.08 1.43
N ARG A 252 20.32 0.00 1.29
CA ARG A 252 20.97 -0.60 0.12
C ARG A 252 22.09 -1.55 0.53
N LEU A 253 22.01 -2.77 0.06
CA LEU A 253 23.15 -3.68 -0.01
C LEU A 253 23.89 -3.43 -1.33
N ARG A 254 25.08 -2.86 -1.23
CA ARG A 254 25.88 -2.52 -2.42
C ARG A 254 26.37 -3.77 -3.14
N GLY A 255 26.15 -3.80 -4.44
CA GLY A 255 26.64 -4.85 -5.34
C GLY A 255 28.14 -4.76 -5.62
N SER A 256 28.68 -5.77 -6.28
CA SER A 256 30.09 -5.85 -6.69
C SER A 256 30.35 -5.32 -8.10
N GLY A 257 29.31 -5.16 -8.93
CA GLY A 257 29.40 -4.76 -10.33
C GLY A 257 28.77 -3.38 -10.58
N ALA A 258 29.34 -2.64 -11.54
CA ALA A 258 28.80 -1.36 -11.98
C ALA A 258 27.68 -1.54 -13.05
N THR A 259 26.63 -2.30 -12.72
CA THR A 259 25.54 -2.55 -13.67
C THR A 259 24.57 -1.35 -13.77
N GLY A 260 24.51 -0.50 -12.75
CA GLY A 260 23.51 0.54 -12.63
C GLY A 260 22.08 0.02 -12.42
N GLU A 261 21.91 -1.29 -12.25
CA GLU A 261 20.64 -1.97 -12.04
C GLU A 261 20.45 -2.34 -10.57
N ASN A 262 19.20 -2.36 -10.13
CA ASN A 262 18.82 -2.63 -8.75
C ASN A 262 17.77 -3.74 -8.69
N LEU A 263 17.85 -4.59 -7.66
CA LEU A 263 16.75 -5.42 -7.19
C LEU A 263 16.10 -4.71 -5.99
N LEU A 264 14.80 -4.85 -5.81
CA LEU A 264 14.07 -4.24 -4.69
C LEU A 264 13.34 -5.30 -3.87
N PHE A 265 13.51 -5.28 -2.55
CA PHE A 265 12.63 -5.94 -1.59
C PHE A 265 11.84 -4.88 -0.84
N LEU A 266 10.56 -5.13 -0.58
CA LEU A 266 9.74 -4.20 0.16
C LEU A 266 8.76 -4.90 1.12
N ALA A 267 8.40 -4.18 2.18
CA ALA A 267 7.37 -4.54 3.15
C ALA A 267 6.86 -3.26 3.80
N HIS A 268 5.55 -3.15 4.08
CA HIS A 268 5.09 -2.00 4.85
C HIS A 268 5.36 -2.19 6.34
N TRP A 269 5.70 -1.09 7.01
CA TRP A 269 6.00 -1.11 8.44
C TRP A 269 4.85 -0.60 9.30
N ASP A 270 3.91 0.15 8.70
CA ASP A 270 2.78 0.76 9.40
C ASP A 270 1.68 -0.24 9.73
N HIS A 271 0.85 0.14 10.70
CA HIS A 271 -0.43 -0.47 10.99
C HIS A 271 -1.35 0.57 11.66
N PHE A 272 -2.51 0.18 12.19
CA PHE A 272 -3.58 1.11 12.59
C PHE A 272 -3.36 1.81 13.94
N GLY A 273 -2.32 1.52 14.69
CA GLY A 273 -2.09 2.17 15.98
C GLY A 273 -3.19 1.86 17.00
N PHE A 274 -3.73 2.92 17.61
CA PHE A 274 -4.88 2.81 18.53
C PHE A 274 -6.19 2.67 17.75
N CYS A 275 -6.50 1.48 17.33
CA CYS A 275 -7.63 1.16 16.45
C CYS A 275 -8.99 0.99 17.18
N ARG A 276 -9.00 1.07 18.51
CA ARG A 276 -10.22 0.95 19.33
C ARG A 276 -10.41 2.17 20.24
N PRO A 277 -11.67 2.51 20.58
CA PRO A 277 -11.96 3.67 21.39
C PRO A 277 -11.38 3.58 22.80
N GLU A 278 -11.29 4.74 23.46
CA GLU A 278 -10.91 4.81 24.87
C GLU A 278 -11.84 3.96 25.75
N GLY A 279 -11.23 3.14 26.65
CA GLY A 279 -11.97 2.24 27.52
C GLY A 279 -12.19 0.82 26.96
N ALA A 280 -11.82 0.56 25.71
CA ALA A 280 -11.74 -0.84 25.22
C ALA A 280 -10.67 -1.62 25.99
N PRO A 281 -10.89 -2.92 26.24
CA PRO A 281 -9.92 -3.78 26.96
C PRO A 281 -8.55 -3.85 26.28
N ASP A 282 -8.55 -3.91 24.95
CA ASP A 282 -7.40 -3.81 24.10
C ASP A 282 -7.68 -2.74 23.03
N ARG A 283 -6.77 -1.80 22.87
CA ARG A 283 -6.93 -0.65 21.97
C ARG A 283 -5.94 -0.64 20.84
N ILE A 284 -4.90 -1.46 20.92
CA ILE A 284 -3.76 -1.39 20.03
C ILE A 284 -3.90 -2.51 18.98
N CYS A 285 -3.99 -2.14 17.72
CA CYS A 285 -3.80 -3.07 16.63
C CYS A 285 -2.30 -3.24 16.41
N ASN A 286 -1.73 -4.34 16.91
CA ASN A 286 -0.30 -4.57 16.88
C ASN A 286 0.21 -5.11 15.53
N GLY A 287 -0.65 -5.71 14.70
CA GLY A 287 -0.30 -6.14 13.36
C GLY A 287 0.92 -7.07 13.33
N ALA A 288 0.85 -8.20 14.04
CA ALA A 288 1.97 -9.15 14.11
C ALA A 288 2.16 -9.89 12.79
N VAL A 289 1.06 -10.37 12.20
CA VAL A 289 1.05 -10.95 10.85
C VAL A 289 1.06 -9.83 9.81
N ASP A 290 0.23 -8.82 10.00
CA ASP A 290 0.06 -7.66 9.13
C ASP A 290 0.66 -6.38 9.75
N ASN A 291 1.90 -5.91 9.47
CA ASN A 291 2.88 -6.61 8.66
C ASN A 291 4.26 -6.62 9.36
N ALA A 292 4.26 -6.78 10.71
CA ALA A 292 5.52 -7.01 11.42
C ALA A 292 6.25 -8.25 10.86
N SER A 293 5.49 -9.24 10.36
CA SER A 293 6.03 -10.48 9.79
C SER A 293 6.79 -10.23 8.49
N GLY A 294 6.26 -9.42 7.58
CA GLY A 294 6.93 -9.04 6.34
C GLY A 294 8.19 -8.19 6.58
N VAL A 295 8.13 -7.24 7.52
CA VAL A 295 9.31 -6.46 7.93
C VAL A 295 10.38 -7.38 8.53
N ALA A 296 9.99 -8.33 9.38
CA ALA A 296 10.91 -9.32 9.95
C ALA A 296 11.58 -10.15 8.85
N MET A 297 10.80 -10.63 7.89
CA MET A 297 11.33 -11.38 6.73
C MET A 297 12.28 -10.51 5.91
N MET A 298 11.93 -9.26 5.61
CA MET A 298 12.78 -8.34 4.85
C MET A 298 14.13 -8.12 5.54
N ILE A 299 14.15 -7.93 6.87
CA ILE A 299 15.37 -7.74 7.64
C ILE A 299 16.26 -8.99 7.60
N GLU A 300 15.68 -10.18 7.77
CA GLU A 300 16.45 -11.43 7.75
C GLU A 300 16.93 -11.78 6.33
N VAL A 301 16.14 -11.52 5.29
CA VAL A 301 16.56 -11.65 3.88
C VAL A 301 17.74 -10.72 3.59
N ALA A 302 17.72 -9.49 4.09
CA ALA A 302 18.84 -8.56 3.97
C ALA A 302 20.12 -9.15 4.58
N GLY A 303 20.02 -9.74 5.79
CA GLY A 303 21.12 -10.44 6.45
C GLY A 303 21.63 -11.64 5.66
N GLY A 304 20.73 -12.48 5.17
CA GLY A 304 21.06 -13.66 4.36
C GLY A 304 21.76 -13.29 3.05
N LEU A 305 21.36 -12.20 2.40
CA LEU A 305 22.02 -11.70 1.19
C LEU A 305 23.37 -11.06 1.48
N ALA A 306 23.51 -10.32 2.59
CA ALA A 306 24.75 -9.67 3.01
C ALA A 306 25.82 -10.67 3.47
N ALA A 307 25.44 -11.77 4.12
CA ALA A 307 26.36 -12.78 4.63
C ALA A 307 27.00 -13.65 3.52
N GLY A 308 26.49 -13.62 2.30
CA GLY A 308 27.00 -14.40 1.18
C GLY A 308 27.92 -13.61 0.25
N PRO A 309 28.27 -14.18 -0.91
CA PRO A 309 28.99 -13.45 -1.95
C PRO A 309 28.25 -12.18 -2.33
N ARG A 310 29.00 -11.08 -2.49
CA ARG A 310 28.43 -9.79 -2.87
C ARG A 310 27.73 -9.93 -4.25
N PRO A 311 26.44 -9.59 -4.35
CA PRO A 311 25.69 -9.73 -5.60
C PRO A 311 26.24 -8.77 -6.68
N PRO A 312 26.09 -9.06 -7.97
CA PRO A 312 26.52 -8.13 -9.03
C PRO A 312 25.70 -6.84 -9.06
N ARG A 313 24.36 -6.89 -8.85
CA ARG A 313 23.46 -5.73 -8.75
C ARG A 313 23.40 -5.22 -7.33
N ASP A 314 23.12 -3.92 -7.17
CA ASP A 314 22.70 -3.38 -5.87
C ASP A 314 21.34 -3.97 -5.50
N ILE A 315 21.09 -4.16 -4.19
CA ILE A 315 19.79 -4.59 -3.68
C ILE A 315 19.26 -3.54 -2.73
N LEU A 316 18.08 -3.00 -3.05
CA LEU A 316 17.36 -2.06 -2.20
C LEU A 316 16.40 -2.79 -1.27
N PHE A 317 16.22 -2.24 -0.08
CA PHE A 317 15.26 -2.67 0.92
C PHE A 317 14.43 -1.46 1.31
N LEU A 318 13.14 -1.51 1.01
CA LEU A 318 12.20 -0.41 1.20
C LEU A 318 11.13 -0.83 2.22
N ALA A 319 11.18 -0.25 3.41
CA ALA A 319 10.07 -0.35 4.34
C ALA A 319 9.14 0.85 4.12
N THR A 320 7.93 0.58 3.61
CA THR A 320 6.94 1.59 3.22
C THR A 320 6.08 2.00 4.40
N THR A 321 5.57 3.22 4.36
CA THR A 321 4.59 3.77 5.29
C THR A 321 3.23 3.90 4.64
N ALA A 322 2.17 3.97 5.46
CA ALA A 322 0.80 4.24 5.04
C ALA A 322 0.32 3.34 3.89
N GLU A 323 0.66 2.06 3.96
CA GLU A 323 0.12 1.01 3.09
C GLU A 323 -1.37 0.83 3.34
N GLU A 324 -1.74 0.76 4.63
CA GLU A 324 -3.10 0.59 5.15
C GLU A 324 -4.07 1.70 4.71
N GLU A 325 -3.51 2.84 4.34
CA GLU A 325 -4.24 4.01 3.84
C GLU A 325 -4.29 4.08 2.30
N GLY A 326 -3.92 2.99 1.63
CA GLY A 326 -4.01 2.84 0.19
C GLY A 326 -2.69 2.95 -0.57
N LEU A 327 -1.65 2.26 -0.10
CA LEU A 327 -0.34 2.11 -0.72
C LEU A 327 0.40 3.46 -0.88
N ILE A 328 0.18 4.41 0.05
CA ILE A 328 0.65 5.80 -0.12
C ILE A 328 2.18 5.86 -0.19
N GLY A 329 2.88 5.16 0.71
CA GLY A 329 4.34 5.15 0.74
C GLY A 329 4.98 4.53 -0.49
N ALA A 330 4.46 3.41 -0.97
CA ALA A 330 4.91 2.78 -2.20
C ALA A 330 4.60 3.64 -3.43
N GLY A 331 3.41 4.26 -3.47
CA GLY A 331 3.04 5.23 -4.49
C GLY A 331 3.95 6.45 -4.52
N TRP A 332 4.33 6.97 -3.34
CA TRP A 332 5.28 8.06 -3.22
C TRP A 332 6.67 7.67 -3.73
N PHE A 333 7.18 6.50 -3.33
CA PHE A 333 8.46 5.99 -3.83
C PHE A 333 8.43 5.81 -5.35
N ALA A 334 7.35 5.30 -5.92
CA ALA A 334 7.21 5.16 -7.37
C ALA A 334 7.22 6.51 -8.12
N ALA A 335 6.64 7.56 -7.51
CA ALA A 335 6.60 8.91 -8.08
C ALA A 335 7.90 9.71 -7.83
N HIS A 336 8.59 9.46 -6.72
CA HIS A 336 9.80 10.15 -6.27
C HIS A 336 10.91 9.14 -5.91
N PRO A 337 11.34 8.28 -6.84
CA PRO A 337 12.24 7.18 -6.52
C PRO A 337 13.64 7.68 -6.14
N THR A 338 14.26 7.06 -5.14
CA THR A 338 15.63 7.40 -4.70
C THR A 338 16.72 6.86 -5.64
N VAL A 339 16.35 5.99 -6.57
CA VAL A 339 17.15 5.52 -7.71
C VAL A 339 16.31 5.61 -8.98
N PRO A 340 16.89 5.67 -10.19
CA PRO A 340 16.08 5.67 -11.41
C PRO A 340 15.13 4.46 -11.44
N LEU A 341 13.82 4.70 -11.52
CA LEU A 341 12.80 3.64 -11.42
C LEU A 341 13.01 2.54 -12.49
N GLY A 342 13.45 2.94 -13.69
CA GLY A 342 13.80 2.02 -14.77
C GLY A 342 15.00 1.12 -14.48
N SER A 343 15.82 1.45 -13.47
CA SER A 343 16.95 0.61 -13.04
C SER A 343 16.52 -0.56 -12.15
N ILE A 344 15.31 -0.53 -11.60
CA ILE A 344 14.78 -1.61 -10.75
C ILE A 344 14.34 -2.76 -11.67
N VAL A 345 15.08 -3.86 -11.66
CA VAL A 345 14.85 -4.99 -12.55
C VAL A 345 13.68 -5.86 -12.10
N ALA A 346 13.45 -5.96 -10.79
CA ALA A 346 12.30 -6.61 -10.17
C ALA A 346 12.10 -6.06 -8.75
N ALA A 347 10.87 -6.17 -8.24
CA ALA A 347 10.50 -5.89 -6.86
C ALA A 347 9.81 -7.13 -6.25
N ILE A 348 10.16 -7.46 -5.00
CA ILE A 348 9.57 -8.57 -4.24
C ILE A 348 8.93 -7.97 -2.99
N ASN A 349 7.60 -7.98 -2.92
CA ASN A 349 6.86 -7.54 -1.74
C ASN A 349 6.73 -8.69 -0.73
N MET A 350 6.86 -8.36 0.55
CA MET A 350 6.75 -9.27 1.68
C MET A 350 5.65 -8.77 2.60
N ASP A 351 4.56 -9.50 2.62
CA ASP A 351 3.36 -9.09 3.32
C ASP A 351 2.58 -10.33 3.79
N THR A 352 2.10 -10.29 5.03
CA THR A 352 1.25 -11.35 5.61
C THR A 352 1.88 -12.74 5.50
N VAL A 353 3.15 -12.89 5.92
CA VAL A 353 3.96 -14.09 5.62
C VAL A 353 3.91 -15.20 6.69
N ALA A 354 3.24 -14.99 7.84
CA ALA A 354 3.26 -15.88 8.98
C ALA A 354 1.96 -16.72 9.16
N ILE A 355 1.40 -17.24 8.07
CA ILE A 355 0.11 -17.95 8.04
C ILE A 355 0.27 -19.43 7.74
N GLN A 356 1.14 -19.83 6.82
CA GLN A 356 1.20 -21.18 6.27
C GLN A 356 2.27 -22.04 6.94
N PRO A 357 2.00 -23.36 7.11
CA PRO A 357 2.99 -24.29 7.65
C PRO A 357 4.12 -24.57 6.64
N ALA A 358 5.22 -25.14 7.13
CA ALA A 358 6.30 -25.62 6.29
C ALA A 358 5.79 -26.65 5.26
N GLY A 359 6.43 -26.65 4.06
CA GLY A 359 6.08 -27.52 2.95
C GLY A 359 4.85 -27.08 2.14
N SER A 360 4.23 -25.95 2.47
CA SER A 360 3.15 -25.38 1.66
C SER A 360 3.64 -25.08 0.24
N PRO A 361 2.77 -25.21 -0.78
CA PRO A 361 3.12 -24.77 -2.13
C PRO A 361 3.50 -23.27 -2.15
N VAL A 362 4.24 -22.87 -3.16
CA VAL A 362 4.63 -21.46 -3.35
C VAL A 362 3.67 -20.80 -4.31
N ALA A 363 2.82 -19.93 -3.79
CA ALA A 363 2.00 -19.03 -4.59
C ALA A 363 2.84 -17.86 -5.13
N VAL A 364 2.48 -17.35 -6.30
CA VAL A 364 3.13 -16.20 -6.92
C VAL A 364 2.06 -15.23 -7.41
N ILE A 365 1.97 -14.09 -6.76
CA ILE A 365 1.10 -12.98 -7.16
C ILE A 365 1.92 -12.05 -8.08
N GLY A 366 1.35 -11.64 -9.22
CA GLY A 366 2.02 -10.77 -10.19
C GLY A 366 2.76 -11.54 -11.30
N ARG A 367 2.40 -12.80 -11.56
CA ARG A 367 2.88 -13.56 -12.73
C ARG A 367 2.49 -12.91 -14.06
N GLY A 368 3.16 -13.29 -15.12
CA GLY A 368 2.90 -12.85 -16.48
C GLY A 368 4.09 -12.14 -17.13
N ILE A 369 5.26 -12.15 -16.48
CA ILE A 369 6.53 -11.63 -17.00
C ILE A 369 7.46 -12.84 -17.26
N PRO A 370 7.56 -13.35 -18.51
CA PRO A 370 8.14 -14.67 -18.79
C PRO A 370 9.56 -14.91 -18.23
N ALA A 371 10.42 -13.88 -18.28
CA ALA A 371 11.79 -14.01 -17.75
C ALA A 371 11.81 -14.08 -16.22
N LEU A 372 10.92 -13.33 -15.55
CA LEU A 372 10.79 -13.34 -14.10
C LEU A 372 10.15 -14.65 -13.63
N ASP A 373 9.08 -15.07 -14.29
CA ASP A 373 8.41 -16.33 -14.01
C ASP A 373 9.39 -17.53 -14.13
N ALA A 374 10.19 -17.59 -15.20
CA ALA A 374 11.20 -18.62 -15.37
C ALA A 374 12.27 -18.60 -14.25
N ALA A 375 12.66 -17.42 -13.77
CA ALA A 375 13.60 -17.29 -12.67
C ALA A 375 13.01 -17.80 -11.35
N ILE A 376 11.72 -17.49 -11.08
CA ILE A 376 10.98 -17.98 -9.91
C ILE A 376 10.89 -19.50 -9.96
N ASP A 377 10.37 -20.06 -11.06
CA ASP A 377 10.16 -21.49 -11.25
C ASP A 377 11.46 -22.28 -11.05
N ALA A 378 12.56 -21.80 -11.65
CA ALA A 378 13.87 -22.41 -11.50
C ALA A 378 14.41 -22.32 -10.05
N THR A 379 14.06 -21.27 -9.30
CA THR A 379 14.49 -21.12 -7.89
C THR A 379 13.68 -22.05 -6.99
N VAL A 380 12.37 -22.07 -7.14
CA VAL A 380 11.46 -22.95 -6.38
C VAL A 380 11.84 -24.41 -6.59
N ALA A 381 12.07 -24.84 -7.85
CA ALA A 381 12.51 -26.20 -8.17
C ALA A 381 13.89 -26.52 -7.57
N ALA A 382 14.86 -25.59 -7.65
CA ALA A 382 16.20 -25.80 -7.08
C ALA A 382 16.18 -25.98 -5.55
N MET A 383 15.20 -25.40 -4.87
CA MET A 383 14.98 -25.56 -3.43
C MET A 383 14.13 -26.79 -3.08
N GLY A 384 13.70 -27.59 -4.07
CA GLY A 384 12.85 -28.76 -3.86
C GLY A 384 11.42 -28.42 -3.42
N ARG A 385 11.00 -27.16 -3.56
CA ARG A 385 9.63 -26.72 -3.27
C ARG A 385 8.72 -26.91 -4.49
N ARG A 386 7.42 -26.84 -4.26
CA ARG A 386 6.40 -26.96 -5.30
C ARG A 386 5.74 -25.60 -5.51
N LEU A 387 5.48 -25.26 -6.78
CA LEU A 387 4.62 -24.12 -7.09
C LEU A 387 3.15 -24.46 -6.78
N ASP A 388 2.42 -23.47 -6.38
CA ASP A 388 0.97 -23.48 -6.45
C ASP A 388 0.53 -23.35 -7.91
N ASN A 389 -0.48 -24.11 -8.30
CA ASN A 389 -0.97 -24.15 -9.68
C ASN A 389 -2.34 -23.48 -9.85
N ASP A 390 -2.94 -22.99 -8.78
CA ASP A 390 -4.13 -22.19 -8.90
C ASP A 390 -3.79 -20.68 -8.92
N ASP A 391 -4.75 -19.87 -9.27
CA ASP A 391 -4.63 -18.42 -9.40
C ASP A 391 -5.61 -17.66 -8.46
N GLU A 392 -6.16 -18.34 -7.45
CA GLU A 392 -7.12 -17.74 -6.51
C GLU A 392 -6.53 -16.50 -5.82
N ALA A 393 -5.24 -16.54 -5.49
CA ALA A 393 -4.54 -15.41 -4.89
C ALA A 393 -4.28 -14.24 -5.86
N ALA A 394 -4.47 -14.40 -7.16
CA ALA A 394 -4.20 -13.35 -8.15
C ALA A 394 -5.10 -12.11 -7.96
N GLU A 395 -6.31 -12.28 -7.38
CA GLU A 395 -7.20 -11.16 -7.07
C GLU A 395 -6.62 -10.19 -6.02
N LEU A 396 -5.66 -10.64 -5.21
CA LEU A 396 -5.01 -9.85 -4.18
C LEU A 396 -3.92 -8.92 -4.71
N VAL A 397 -3.57 -9.01 -6.00
CA VAL A 397 -2.47 -8.24 -6.61
C VAL A 397 -2.61 -6.72 -6.40
N GLN A 398 -3.83 -6.19 -6.30
CA GLN A 398 -4.09 -4.76 -6.15
C GLN A 398 -4.10 -4.28 -4.69
N ARG A 399 -3.95 -5.19 -3.73
CA ARG A 399 -4.07 -4.92 -2.29
C ARG A 399 -2.72 -4.91 -1.57
N GLN A 400 -1.63 -4.64 -2.28
CA GLN A 400 -0.28 -4.70 -1.73
C GLN A 400 0.66 -3.72 -2.46
N ASP A 401 1.72 -3.30 -1.79
CA ASP A 401 2.64 -2.24 -2.24
C ASP A 401 3.29 -2.48 -3.60
N GLY A 402 3.55 -3.72 -3.97
CA GLY A 402 4.07 -4.06 -5.29
C GLY A 402 3.17 -3.61 -6.44
N TRP A 403 1.85 -3.46 -6.18
CA TRP A 403 0.92 -2.93 -7.18
C TRP A 403 1.22 -1.48 -7.57
N ALA A 404 1.58 -0.62 -6.60
CA ALA A 404 1.95 0.76 -6.89
C ALA A 404 3.19 0.82 -7.81
N LEU A 405 4.17 -0.06 -7.58
CA LEU A 405 5.36 -0.20 -8.41
C LEU A 405 5.04 -0.79 -9.78
N ALA A 406 4.19 -1.82 -9.86
CA ALA A 406 3.77 -2.44 -11.11
C ALA A 406 3.07 -1.43 -12.04
N ARG A 407 2.19 -0.59 -11.49
CA ARG A 407 1.54 0.51 -12.22
C ARG A 407 2.54 1.55 -12.76
N ALA A 408 3.67 1.69 -12.11
CA ALA A 408 4.77 2.55 -12.54
C ALA A 408 5.77 1.83 -13.47
N GLY A 409 5.46 0.59 -13.88
CA GLY A 409 6.22 -0.19 -14.84
C GLY A 409 7.37 -1.01 -14.25
N VAL A 410 7.47 -1.15 -12.93
CA VAL A 410 8.43 -2.06 -12.29
C VAL A 410 7.83 -3.46 -12.20
N PRO A 411 8.51 -4.52 -12.67
CA PRO A 411 8.09 -5.90 -12.43
C PRO A 411 8.01 -6.17 -10.92
N ALA A 412 6.81 -6.39 -10.38
CA ALA A 412 6.60 -6.58 -8.95
C ALA A 412 5.82 -7.86 -8.68
N ILE A 413 6.27 -8.62 -7.68
CA ILE A 413 5.68 -9.91 -7.28
C ILE A 413 5.59 -10.02 -5.76
N MET A 414 4.68 -10.88 -5.29
CA MET A 414 4.80 -11.55 -4.00
C MET A 414 5.02 -13.04 -4.24
N VAL A 415 5.87 -13.68 -3.44
CA VAL A 415 6.22 -15.08 -3.61
C VAL A 415 6.38 -15.76 -2.24
N GLY A 416 5.60 -16.81 -1.99
CA GLY A 416 5.63 -17.54 -0.73
C GLY A 416 4.42 -18.43 -0.51
N GLY A 417 4.41 -19.16 0.58
CA GLY A 417 3.34 -20.10 0.93
C GLY A 417 2.06 -19.42 1.45
N SER A 418 2.13 -18.21 2.00
CA SER A 418 1.00 -17.59 2.72
C SER A 418 -0.28 -17.44 1.90
N PHE A 419 -0.17 -17.42 0.59
CA PHE A 419 -1.29 -17.25 -0.34
C PHE A 419 -1.65 -18.53 -1.10
N SER A 420 -1.12 -19.69 -0.70
CA SER A 420 -1.37 -20.99 -1.35
C SER A 420 -2.53 -21.77 -0.77
N ASP A 421 -3.14 -21.29 0.30
CA ASP A 421 -4.36 -21.85 0.90
C ASP A 421 -5.29 -20.71 1.31
N MET A 422 -6.24 -20.42 0.42
CA MET A 422 -7.21 -19.34 0.63
C MET A 422 -8.12 -19.58 1.84
N ALA A 423 -8.32 -20.83 2.28
CA ALA A 423 -9.12 -21.09 3.48
C ALA A 423 -8.37 -20.68 4.75
N LEU A 424 -7.07 -20.88 4.83
CA LEU A 424 -6.24 -20.39 5.93
C LEU A 424 -6.11 -18.85 5.89
N LEU A 425 -5.88 -18.29 4.72
CA LEU A 425 -5.82 -16.84 4.55
C LEU A 425 -7.13 -16.17 4.94
N ASN A 426 -8.28 -16.65 4.44
CA ASN A 426 -9.58 -16.10 4.77
C ASN A 426 -9.89 -16.20 6.28
N ARG A 427 -9.46 -17.25 6.96
CA ARG A 427 -9.59 -17.35 8.41
C ARG A 427 -8.84 -16.24 9.14
N PHE A 428 -7.64 -15.88 8.67
CA PHE A 428 -6.90 -14.74 9.20
C PHE A 428 -7.63 -13.44 8.88
N LEU A 429 -8.02 -13.22 7.61
CA LEU A 429 -8.70 -12.00 7.15
C LEU A 429 -10.04 -11.74 7.86
N GLU A 430 -10.78 -12.79 8.21
CA GLU A 430 -12.07 -12.71 8.89
C GLU A 430 -11.94 -12.62 10.42
N GLY A 431 -10.79 -13.01 11.00
CA GLY A 431 -10.63 -13.20 12.42
C GLY A 431 -9.68 -12.25 13.13
N ARG A 432 -8.50 -12.00 12.55
CA ARG A 432 -7.41 -11.25 13.20
C ARG A 432 -6.98 -10.00 12.42
N TYR A 433 -7.19 -10.00 11.13
CA TYR A 433 -6.78 -8.94 10.23
C TYR A 433 -7.40 -7.60 10.64
N HIS A 434 -6.57 -6.58 10.87
CA HIS A 434 -6.95 -5.24 11.34
C HIS A 434 -7.64 -5.23 12.73
N GLU A 435 -7.38 -6.25 13.53
CA GLU A 435 -7.95 -6.41 14.86
C GLU A 435 -6.86 -6.41 15.95
N PRO A 436 -7.19 -6.02 17.20
CA PRO A 436 -6.21 -6.04 18.30
C PRO A 436 -5.63 -7.43 18.61
N ASN A 437 -6.30 -8.49 18.22
CA ASN A 437 -5.84 -9.87 18.43
C ASN A 437 -4.82 -10.35 17.38
N ASP A 438 -4.38 -9.52 16.43
CA ASP A 438 -3.20 -9.82 15.61
C ASP A 438 -1.92 -9.57 16.41
N GLN A 439 -1.59 -10.54 17.27
CA GLN A 439 -0.54 -10.50 18.28
C GLN A 439 0.61 -11.46 17.97
N ALA A 440 1.79 -11.18 18.53
CA ALA A 440 2.95 -12.06 18.46
C ALA A 440 2.84 -13.25 19.44
N ASP A 441 1.79 -14.04 19.29
CA ASP A 441 1.41 -15.17 20.15
C ASP A 441 1.72 -16.55 19.54
N GLY A 442 1.16 -17.60 20.13
CA GLY A 442 1.35 -18.98 19.68
C GLY A 442 0.60 -19.36 18.40
N GLU A 443 -0.18 -18.47 17.81
CA GLU A 443 -0.91 -18.70 16.56
C GLU A 443 -0.10 -18.33 15.31
N LEU A 444 1.06 -17.68 15.47
CA LEU A 444 1.96 -17.41 14.35
C LEU A 444 2.54 -18.71 13.78
N VAL A 445 2.45 -18.86 12.47
CA VAL A 445 2.99 -20.03 11.76
C VAL A 445 4.28 -19.62 11.05
N LEU A 446 5.41 -19.81 11.74
CA LEU A 446 6.70 -19.27 11.32
C LEU A 446 7.58 -20.25 10.53
N ASP A 447 7.28 -21.54 10.56
CA ASP A 447 8.09 -22.54 9.83
C ASP A 447 7.97 -22.32 8.31
N GLY A 448 6.76 -22.07 7.80
CA GLY A 448 6.55 -21.71 6.40
C GLY A 448 7.15 -20.36 6.05
N ALA A 449 7.00 -19.36 6.93
CA ALA A 449 7.62 -18.04 6.75
C ALA A 449 9.16 -18.12 6.66
N ALA A 450 9.81 -18.99 7.46
CA ALA A 450 11.25 -19.21 7.39
C ALA A 450 11.66 -19.88 6.06
N GLU A 451 10.87 -20.84 5.55
CA GLU A 451 11.09 -21.42 4.22
C GLU A 451 10.96 -20.35 3.12
N ASP A 452 9.97 -19.45 3.21
CA ASP A 452 9.75 -18.35 2.26
C ASP A 452 10.86 -17.29 2.34
N ALA A 453 11.38 -17.00 3.55
CA ALA A 453 12.55 -16.14 3.73
C ALA A 453 13.79 -16.70 3.03
N ASN A 454 14.04 -18.01 3.19
CA ASN A 454 15.15 -18.69 2.53
C ASN A 454 14.96 -18.76 1.01
N LEU A 455 13.72 -18.94 0.52
CA LEU A 455 13.38 -18.85 -0.90
C LEU A 455 13.65 -17.44 -1.43
N SER A 456 13.29 -16.39 -0.68
CA SER A 456 13.53 -15.00 -1.03
C SER A 456 15.01 -14.66 -1.10
N VAL A 457 15.86 -15.22 -0.24
CA VAL A 457 17.33 -15.11 -0.33
C VAL A 457 17.84 -15.78 -1.63
N ALA A 458 17.37 -16.99 -1.93
CA ALA A 458 17.78 -17.72 -3.14
C ALA A 458 17.34 -17.00 -4.42
N LEU A 459 16.09 -16.51 -4.44
CA LEU A 459 15.55 -15.76 -5.56
C LEU A 459 16.27 -14.41 -5.70
N GLY A 460 16.52 -13.72 -4.59
CA GLY A 460 17.27 -12.47 -4.57
C GLY A 460 18.67 -12.61 -5.17
N ARG A 461 19.39 -13.67 -4.83
CA ARG A 461 20.70 -13.98 -5.44
C ARG A 461 20.60 -14.20 -6.95
N ARG A 462 19.58 -14.94 -7.40
CA ARG A 462 19.34 -15.20 -8.84
C ARG A 462 18.99 -13.92 -9.59
N LEU A 463 18.08 -13.12 -9.06
CA LEU A 463 17.64 -11.87 -9.69
C LEU A 463 18.69 -10.76 -9.64
N ALA A 464 19.58 -10.80 -8.65
CA ALA A 464 20.70 -9.86 -8.55
C ALA A 464 21.89 -10.22 -9.48
N ASP A 465 21.86 -11.38 -10.14
CA ASP A 465 22.86 -11.79 -11.13
C ASP A 465 22.36 -11.51 -12.58
N PRO A 466 22.97 -10.55 -13.31
CA PRO A 466 22.58 -10.25 -14.69
C PRO A 466 22.83 -11.39 -15.68
N ALA A 467 23.64 -12.41 -15.32
CA ALA A 467 23.79 -13.61 -16.11
C ALA A 467 22.62 -14.59 -15.96
N ALA A 468 21.99 -14.60 -14.76
CA ALA A 468 20.86 -15.47 -14.44
C ALA A 468 19.49 -14.83 -14.74
N TYR A 469 19.38 -13.51 -14.64
CA TYR A 469 18.13 -12.76 -14.89
C TYR A 469 18.38 -11.44 -15.59
N ARG A 470 17.63 -11.17 -16.63
CA ARG A 470 17.57 -9.87 -17.32
C ARG A 470 16.12 -9.45 -17.47
N ARG A 471 15.82 -8.24 -17.00
CA ARG A 471 14.54 -7.61 -17.31
C ARG A 471 14.42 -7.46 -18.81
N ALA A 472 13.30 -7.90 -19.40
CA ALA A 472 13.01 -7.63 -20.80
C ALA A 472 12.95 -6.10 -20.99
N THR A 473 13.81 -5.57 -21.86
CA THR A 473 13.71 -4.17 -22.29
C THR A 473 12.44 -4.07 -23.12
N GLY A 474 11.45 -3.28 -22.65
CA GLY A 474 10.11 -3.25 -23.18
C GLY A 474 10.08 -3.07 -24.69
N GLY A 475 9.42 -4.00 -25.34
CA GLY A 475 8.69 -3.74 -26.56
C GLY A 475 7.39 -3.06 -26.10
N GLY A 476 7.27 -1.75 -26.30
CA GLY A 476 6.02 -1.07 -26.10
C GLY A 476 4.96 -1.68 -27.03
N SER A 477 3.81 -1.99 -26.46
CA SER A 477 2.57 -2.19 -27.20
C SER A 477 1.53 -1.22 -26.66
#